data_5e7d446c1ffc84011391e8130de96199
#
_entry.id   5e7d446c1ffc84011391e8130de96199
#
_cell.length_a   1.000
_cell.length_b   1.000
_cell.length_c   1.000
_cell.angle_alpha   90.00
_cell.angle_beta   90.00
_cell.angle_gamma   90.00
#
_symmetry.space_group_name_H-M   'P 1'
#
loop_
_entity.id
_entity.type
_entity.pdbx_description
1 polymer ?
#
loop_
_entity_poly.entity_id
_entity_poly.type
_entity_poly.pdbx_seq_one_letter_code
_entity_poly.pdbx_strand_id
1 'polypeptide(L)'
;ELGVEAPKTWMPKDTQELADMMDEFGFPVFIKPPDDVGGRGISKIENEAELRKAFDLLTKRYESQQILIQEACEGQDYCYCGLFDDGKRVTGMVYHNISKFPKESGAGVVRETVEAEPFHDIVEKLMEPLGWNGVAEIDFMWDGNPETKPKMIEVNARFWAGLDHSIKSDIDFPYMIYKLF
;
A
#
# COMPACT_ATOMS: atom_id res chain seq x y z
N GLU A 1 12.98 -0.31 -13.89
CA GLU A 1 11.81 0.42 -13.35
C GLU A 1 10.56 -0.05 -14.08
N LEU A 2 9.51 -0.43 -13.33
CA LEU A 2 8.29 -1.03 -13.90
C LEU A 2 7.30 0.00 -14.46
N GLY A 3 7.59 1.31 -14.32
CA GLY A 3 6.67 2.37 -14.75
C GLY A 3 5.34 2.41 -13.97
N VAL A 4 5.37 1.95 -12.72
CA VAL A 4 4.25 2.01 -11.77
C VAL A 4 4.33 3.32 -10.99
N GLU A 5 3.23 4.06 -10.96
CA GLU A 5 3.12 5.28 -10.15
C GLU A 5 3.11 4.91 -8.66
N ALA A 6 4.03 5.50 -7.92
CA ALA A 6 4.14 5.32 -6.47
C ALA A 6 4.58 6.64 -5.82
N PRO A 7 4.27 6.89 -4.54
CA PRO A 7 4.80 8.05 -3.84
C PRO A 7 6.31 7.95 -3.69
N LYS A 8 6.99 9.09 -3.67
CA LYS A 8 8.43 9.12 -3.37
C LYS A 8 8.66 8.46 -2.02
N THR A 9 9.65 7.57 -1.99
CA THR A 9 10.00 6.81 -0.79
C THR A 9 11.50 6.87 -0.55
N TRP A 10 11.90 7.21 0.67
CA TRP A 10 13.28 7.30 1.12
C TRP A 10 13.54 6.28 2.21
N MET A 11 14.75 5.76 2.29
CA MET A 11 15.16 4.75 3.26
C MET A 11 16.52 5.14 3.85
N PRO A 12 16.60 6.22 4.66
CA PRO A 12 17.84 6.62 5.30
C PRO A 12 18.32 5.55 6.27
N LYS A 13 19.63 5.26 6.26
CA LYS A 13 20.24 4.23 7.11
C LYS A 13 20.48 4.73 8.54
N ASP A 14 20.68 6.04 8.66
CA ASP A 14 21.00 6.69 9.93
C ASP A 14 20.53 8.15 9.96
N THR A 15 20.75 8.82 11.08
CA THR A 15 20.34 10.21 11.29
C THR A 15 21.14 11.19 10.45
N GLN A 16 22.35 10.84 10.00
CA GLN A 16 23.14 11.68 9.11
C GLN A 16 22.56 11.64 7.70
N GLU A 17 22.30 10.46 7.16
CA GLU A 17 21.67 10.30 5.84
C GLU A 17 20.26 10.92 5.83
N LEU A 18 19.49 10.79 6.92
CA LEU A 18 18.22 11.50 7.07
C LEU A 18 18.40 13.02 6.97
N ALA A 19 19.43 13.57 7.63
CA ALA A 19 19.70 15.00 7.58
C ALA A 19 20.07 15.47 6.17
N ASP A 20 20.86 14.70 5.45
CA ASP A 20 21.30 15.00 4.09
C ASP A 20 20.14 14.98 3.07
N MET A 21 19.12 14.18 3.34
CA MET A 21 17.91 14.06 2.50
C MET A 21 16.79 15.06 2.88
N MET A 22 16.96 15.81 3.97
CA MET A 22 15.86 16.59 4.56
C MET A 22 15.26 17.63 3.60
N ASP A 23 16.08 18.25 2.77
CA ASP A 23 15.64 19.25 1.79
C ASP A 23 14.81 18.66 0.63
N GLU A 24 14.81 17.31 0.49
CA GLU A 24 14.03 16.62 -0.53
C GLU A 24 12.58 16.35 -0.09
N PHE A 25 12.29 16.49 1.21
CA PHE A 25 10.98 16.16 1.76
C PHE A 25 10.00 17.34 1.64
N GLY A 26 8.91 17.11 0.93
CA GLY A 26 7.72 17.94 1.03
C GLY A 26 6.84 17.43 2.18
N PHE A 27 6.65 18.21 3.25
CA PHE A 27 5.73 17.80 4.32
C PHE A 27 4.26 18.04 3.92
N PRO A 28 3.32 17.17 4.39
CA PRO A 28 3.54 16.07 5.30
C PRO A 28 4.15 14.82 4.62
N VAL A 29 4.84 13.99 5.43
CA VAL A 29 5.32 12.66 5.03
C VAL A 29 4.77 11.60 5.98
N PHE A 30 4.77 10.33 5.55
CA PHE A 30 4.55 9.19 6.43
C PHE A 30 5.89 8.54 6.79
N ILE A 31 6.08 8.22 8.07
CA ILE A 31 7.17 7.36 8.52
C ILE A 31 6.62 5.98 8.86
N LYS A 32 7.29 4.93 8.40
CA LYS A 32 6.82 3.54 8.49
C LYS A 32 7.96 2.62 8.92
N PRO A 33 7.72 1.69 9.86
CA PRO A 33 8.64 0.56 10.06
C PRO A 33 8.56 -0.39 8.86
N PRO A 34 9.63 -1.15 8.53
CA PRO A 34 9.66 -1.98 7.33
C PRO A 34 8.74 -3.21 7.39
N ASP A 35 8.53 -3.78 8.59
CA ASP A 35 7.91 -5.10 8.78
C ASP A 35 6.73 -5.09 9.76
N ASP A 36 5.99 -4.01 9.89
CA ASP A 36 4.83 -3.99 10.77
C ASP A 36 3.52 -4.15 9.98
N VAL A 37 2.49 -4.68 10.63
CA VAL A 37 1.20 -4.99 10.00
C VAL A 37 0.06 -4.18 10.62
N GLY A 38 -0.97 -3.89 9.82
CA GLY A 38 -2.19 -3.24 10.29
C GLY A 38 -1.98 -1.78 10.71
N GLY A 39 -1.07 -1.06 10.06
CA GLY A 39 -0.82 0.36 10.30
C GLY A 39 -0.08 0.69 11.60
N ARG A 40 0.46 -0.33 12.30
CA ARG A 40 1.23 -0.10 13.54
C ARG A 40 2.53 0.60 13.22
N GLY A 41 2.90 1.57 14.07
CA GLY A 41 4.14 2.33 13.89
C GLY A 41 4.13 3.32 12.73
N ILE A 42 3.08 3.37 11.91
CA ILE A 42 2.91 4.39 10.88
C ILE A 42 2.48 5.70 11.55
N SER A 43 3.14 6.78 11.21
CA SER A 43 2.79 8.12 11.70
C SER A 43 2.86 9.13 10.56
N LYS A 44 1.88 10.01 10.49
CA LYS A 44 1.91 11.21 9.64
C LYS A 44 2.74 12.26 10.34
N ILE A 45 3.66 12.87 9.64
CA ILE A 45 4.66 13.80 10.15
C ILE A 45 4.50 15.12 9.40
N GLU A 46 4.31 16.19 10.14
CA GLU A 46 3.99 17.49 9.57
C GLU A 46 5.23 18.41 9.44
N ASN A 47 6.35 18.06 10.08
CA ASN A 47 7.55 18.90 10.07
C ASN A 47 8.83 18.09 10.41
N GLU A 48 9.98 18.72 10.15
CA GLU A 48 11.30 18.14 10.37
C GLU A 48 11.56 17.72 11.82
N ALA A 49 11.16 18.52 12.80
CA ALA A 49 11.41 18.19 14.21
C ALA A 49 10.68 16.92 14.65
N GLU A 50 9.45 16.75 14.20
CA GLU A 50 8.68 15.51 14.40
C GLU A 50 9.33 14.33 13.68
N LEU A 51 9.79 14.51 12.44
CA LEU A 51 10.45 13.47 11.66
C LEU A 51 11.70 12.94 12.37
N ARG A 52 12.60 13.82 12.81
CA ARG A 52 13.80 13.45 13.55
C ARG A 52 13.48 12.64 14.80
N LYS A 53 12.52 13.12 15.60
CA LYS A 53 12.08 12.41 16.81
C LYS A 53 11.48 11.04 16.52
N ALA A 54 10.62 10.93 15.52
CA ALA A 54 9.99 9.67 15.13
C ALA A 54 11.03 8.69 14.58
N PHE A 55 11.96 9.15 13.75
CA PHE A 55 13.04 8.34 13.21
C PHE A 55 13.94 7.77 14.31
N ASP A 56 14.38 8.60 15.27
CA ASP A 56 15.18 8.15 16.41
C ASP A 56 14.45 7.11 17.29
N LEU A 57 13.14 7.23 17.41
CA LEU A 57 12.33 6.30 18.18
C LEU A 57 12.19 4.94 17.45
N LEU A 58 11.93 4.99 16.15
CA LEU A 58 11.74 3.79 15.34
C LEU A 58 13.06 3.05 15.13
N THR A 59 14.16 3.73 14.85
CA THR A 59 15.49 3.08 14.72
C THR A 59 15.94 2.38 15.98
N LYS A 60 15.61 2.91 17.16
CA LYS A 60 15.87 2.22 18.45
C LYS A 60 14.97 1.00 18.67
N ARG A 61 13.74 1.04 18.17
CA ARG A 61 12.77 -0.05 18.32
C ARG A 61 12.99 -1.19 17.32
N TYR A 62 13.38 -0.85 16.10
CA TYR A 62 13.57 -1.78 14.98
C TYR A 62 15.05 -1.87 14.62
N GLU A 63 15.90 -2.24 15.59
CA GLU A 63 17.34 -2.41 15.42
C GLU A 63 17.67 -3.19 14.13
N SER A 64 18.54 -2.67 13.30
CA SER A 64 18.96 -3.24 12.00
C SER A 64 17.98 -3.19 10.84
N GLN A 65 16.79 -2.63 10.96
CA GLN A 65 15.84 -2.49 9.85
C GLN A 65 15.79 -1.05 9.33
N GLN A 66 15.63 -0.91 8.01
CA GLN A 66 15.50 0.40 7.37
C GLN A 66 14.11 0.98 7.61
N ILE A 67 14.05 2.18 8.15
CA ILE A 67 12.80 2.93 8.30
C ILE A 67 12.46 3.58 6.96
N LEU A 68 11.19 3.47 6.56
CA LEU A 68 10.68 4.09 5.35
C LEU A 68 10.09 5.47 5.65
N ILE A 69 10.44 6.45 4.85
CA ILE A 69 9.80 7.77 4.82
C ILE A 69 9.15 7.89 3.45
N GLN A 70 7.86 8.20 3.43
CA GLN A 70 7.09 8.22 2.21
C GLN A 70 6.30 9.51 2.09
N GLU A 71 6.30 10.10 0.89
CA GLU A 71 5.46 11.24 0.52
C GLU A 71 3.99 10.96 0.86
N ALA A 72 3.30 11.92 1.45
CA ALA A 72 1.86 11.83 1.65
C ALA A 72 1.14 12.04 0.32
N CYS A 73 0.34 11.06 -0.07
CA CYS A 73 -0.52 11.16 -1.25
C CYS A 73 -1.89 11.68 -0.86
N GLU A 74 -2.42 12.59 -1.65
CA GLU A 74 -3.82 12.99 -1.58
C GLU A 74 -4.70 11.94 -2.27
N GLY A 75 -5.96 11.87 -1.84
CA GLY A 75 -6.95 10.96 -2.40
C GLY A 75 -7.60 10.05 -1.37
N GLN A 76 -8.22 9.02 -1.88
CA GLN A 76 -8.93 8.00 -1.11
C GLN A 76 -8.19 6.68 -1.20
N ASP A 77 -8.49 5.79 -0.27
CA ASP A 77 -7.84 4.51 -0.09
C ASP A 77 -8.60 3.42 -0.85
N TYR A 78 -7.94 2.85 -1.84
CA TYR A 78 -8.45 1.75 -2.66
C TYR A 78 -7.58 0.51 -2.46
N CYS A 79 -8.21 -0.66 -2.41
CA CYS A 79 -7.52 -1.93 -2.33
C CYS A 79 -7.88 -2.79 -3.55
N TYR A 80 -6.90 -3.09 -4.37
CA TYR A 80 -7.04 -4.08 -5.44
C TYR A 80 -6.75 -5.46 -4.88
N CYS A 81 -7.72 -6.36 -4.99
CA CYS A 81 -7.62 -7.75 -4.58
C CYS A 81 -7.53 -8.63 -5.82
N GLY A 82 -6.42 -9.35 -5.98
CA GLY A 82 -6.18 -10.15 -7.18
C GLY A 82 -5.76 -11.59 -6.90
N LEU A 83 -6.06 -12.48 -7.86
CA LEU A 83 -5.51 -13.82 -7.99
C LEU A 83 -4.74 -13.88 -9.30
N PHE A 84 -3.51 -14.41 -9.24
CA PHE A 84 -2.57 -14.43 -10.36
C PHE A 84 -2.01 -15.84 -10.58
N ASP A 85 -1.69 -16.14 -11.83
CA ASP A 85 -1.01 -17.35 -12.27
C ASP A 85 0.12 -16.94 -13.24
N ASP A 86 1.36 -17.21 -12.86
CA ASP A 86 2.56 -16.78 -13.59
C ASP A 86 2.52 -15.30 -13.99
N GLY A 87 2.18 -14.44 -13.01
CA GLY A 87 2.03 -13.00 -13.16
C GLY A 87 0.75 -12.53 -13.86
N LYS A 88 0.02 -13.42 -14.52
CA LYS A 88 -1.21 -13.10 -15.25
C LYS A 88 -2.40 -13.05 -14.30
N ARG A 89 -3.20 -12.03 -14.43
CA ARG A 89 -4.42 -11.86 -13.66
C ARG A 89 -5.48 -12.89 -14.04
N VAL A 90 -5.83 -13.77 -13.10
CA VAL A 90 -6.94 -14.73 -13.23
C VAL A 90 -8.26 -14.03 -12.92
N THR A 91 -8.30 -13.27 -11.82
CA THR A 91 -9.43 -12.42 -11.42
C THR A 91 -8.95 -11.29 -10.54
N GLY A 92 -9.78 -10.26 -10.43
CA GLY A 92 -9.49 -9.13 -9.54
C GLY A 92 -10.73 -8.28 -9.27
N MET A 93 -10.73 -7.63 -8.13
CA MET A 93 -11.73 -6.62 -7.76
C MET A 93 -11.07 -5.47 -7.03
N VAL A 94 -11.74 -4.34 -6.99
CA VAL A 94 -11.35 -3.19 -6.18
C VAL A 94 -12.44 -2.81 -5.23
N TYR A 95 -12.07 -2.46 -4.03
CA TYR A 95 -12.94 -1.77 -3.10
C TYR A 95 -12.31 -0.49 -2.58
N HIS A 96 -13.17 0.47 -2.31
CA HIS A 96 -12.83 1.72 -1.64
C HIS A 96 -13.13 1.61 -0.15
N ASN A 97 -12.19 2.02 0.71
CA ASN A 97 -12.40 2.08 2.15
C ASN A 97 -13.09 3.40 2.54
N ILE A 98 -14.42 3.38 2.70
CA ILE A 98 -15.21 4.55 3.09
C ILE A 98 -14.89 4.97 4.53
N SER A 99 -14.65 4.00 5.41
CA SER A 99 -14.34 4.25 6.82
C SER A 99 -13.32 3.27 7.34
N LYS A 100 -12.40 3.76 8.17
CA LYS A 100 -11.31 2.99 8.80
C LYS A 100 -11.39 3.08 10.33
N PHE A 101 -10.85 2.07 11.00
CA PHE A 101 -10.66 2.11 12.45
C PHE A 101 -9.28 1.53 12.83
N PRO A 102 -8.42 2.30 13.52
CA PRO A 102 -8.48 3.75 13.77
C PRO A 102 -8.57 4.60 12.49
N LYS A 103 -9.13 5.81 12.58
CA LYS A 103 -9.57 6.62 11.43
C LYS A 103 -8.45 6.94 10.42
N GLU A 104 -7.23 7.18 10.89
CA GLU A 104 -6.14 7.66 10.03
C GLU A 104 -5.23 6.56 9.49
N SER A 105 -5.10 5.43 10.20
CA SER A 105 -4.12 4.38 9.86
C SER A 105 -4.67 2.96 9.99
N GLY A 106 -5.94 2.80 10.37
CA GLY A 106 -6.55 1.50 10.62
C GLY A 106 -7.05 0.79 9.38
N ALA A 107 -7.47 -0.47 9.58
CA ALA A 107 -8.12 -1.26 8.56
C ALA A 107 -9.49 -0.67 8.18
N GLY A 108 -9.90 -0.85 6.93
CA GLY A 108 -11.22 -0.50 6.44
C GLY A 108 -12.31 -1.29 7.18
N VAL A 109 -13.33 -0.59 7.67
CA VAL A 109 -14.49 -1.20 8.35
C VAL A 109 -15.79 -1.05 7.56
N VAL A 110 -15.86 -0.06 6.67
CA VAL A 110 -16.92 0.09 5.68
C VAL A 110 -16.29 0.19 4.31
N ARG A 111 -16.74 -0.65 3.38
CA ARG A 111 -16.17 -0.79 2.04
C ARG A 111 -17.26 -0.71 0.99
N GLU A 112 -16.88 -0.24 -0.18
CA GLU A 112 -17.71 -0.20 -1.38
C GLU A 112 -16.93 -0.81 -2.54
N THR A 113 -17.54 -1.76 -3.27
CA THR A 113 -16.96 -2.28 -4.51
C THR A 113 -17.04 -1.23 -5.59
N VAL A 114 -15.93 -1.03 -6.30
CA VAL A 114 -15.81 -0.05 -7.40
C VAL A 114 -15.25 -0.72 -8.65
N GLU A 115 -15.29 -0.01 -9.78
CA GLU A 115 -14.71 -0.48 -11.03
C GLU A 115 -13.21 -0.71 -10.90
N ALA A 116 -12.74 -1.85 -11.37
CA ALA A 116 -11.34 -2.26 -11.26
C ALA A 116 -10.48 -1.82 -12.46
N GLU A 117 -11.11 -1.40 -13.55
CA GLU A 117 -10.42 -1.06 -14.81
C GLU A 117 -9.30 -0.02 -14.63
N PRO A 118 -9.45 1.09 -13.88
CA PRO A 118 -8.38 2.08 -13.70
C PRO A 118 -7.08 1.53 -13.08
N PHE A 119 -7.17 0.37 -12.41
CA PHE A 119 -6.05 -0.25 -11.69
C PHE A 119 -5.36 -1.37 -12.48
N HIS A 120 -6.03 -1.93 -13.51
CA HIS A 120 -5.56 -3.13 -14.21
C HIS A 120 -4.16 -2.96 -14.83
N ASP A 121 -3.93 -1.88 -15.57
CA ASP A 121 -2.64 -1.61 -16.23
C ASP A 121 -1.47 -1.55 -15.21
N ILE A 122 -1.70 -0.94 -14.04
CA ILE A 122 -0.69 -0.81 -12.99
C ILE A 122 -0.40 -2.18 -12.37
N VAL A 123 -1.46 -2.94 -12.08
CA VAL A 123 -1.35 -4.27 -11.46
C VAL A 123 -0.65 -5.25 -12.40
N GLU A 124 -0.98 -5.25 -13.69
CA GLU A 124 -0.36 -6.10 -14.69
C GLU A 124 1.14 -5.77 -14.85
N LYS A 125 1.49 -4.49 -14.97
CA LYS A 125 2.90 -4.05 -15.00
C LYS A 125 3.70 -4.46 -13.77
N LEU A 126 3.05 -4.56 -12.61
CA LEU A 126 3.68 -4.99 -11.38
C LEU A 126 3.83 -6.51 -11.31
N MET A 127 2.78 -7.26 -11.60
CA MET A 127 2.69 -8.70 -11.32
C MET A 127 3.32 -9.58 -12.42
N GLU A 128 3.21 -9.19 -13.69
CA GLU A 128 3.76 -9.95 -14.81
C GLU A 128 5.28 -10.16 -14.70
N PRO A 129 6.12 -9.12 -14.46
CA PRO A 129 7.56 -9.31 -14.37
C PRO A 129 8.00 -10.12 -13.15
N LEU A 130 7.14 -10.19 -12.11
CA LEU A 130 7.40 -10.98 -10.90
C LEU A 130 7.06 -12.47 -11.10
N GLY A 131 6.32 -12.84 -12.15
CA GLY A 131 5.78 -14.19 -12.32
C GLY A 131 4.94 -14.60 -11.10
N TRP A 132 4.17 -13.65 -10.52
CA TRP A 132 3.50 -13.87 -9.24
C TRP A 132 2.46 -14.97 -9.33
N ASN A 133 2.46 -15.88 -8.34
CA ASN A 133 1.46 -16.94 -8.21
C ASN A 133 0.70 -16.82 -6.89
N GLY A 134 -0.63 -16.85 -6.96
CA GLY A 134 -1.50 -16.78 -5.80
C GLY A 134 -2.17 -15.42 -5.64
N VAL A 135 -2.64 -15.14 -4.41
CA VAL A 135 -3.39 -13.91 -4.12
C VAL A 135 -2.46 -12.77 -3.68
N ALA A 136 -2.89 -11.55 -3.96
CA ALA A 136 -2.31 -10.34 -3.41
C ALA A 136 -3.38 -9.25 -3.22
N GLU A 137 -3.23 -8.44 -2.18
CA GLU A 137 -3.91 -7.16 -2.01
C GLU A 137 -2.89 -6.06 -2.28
N ILE A 138 -3.26 -5.10 -3.14
CA ILE A 138 -2.41 -3.98 -3.52
C ILE A 138 -3.15 -2.71 -3.12
N ASP A 139 -2.54 -1.93 -2.24
CA ASP A 139 -3.12 -0.70 -1.72
C ASP A 139 -2.74 0.50 -2.58
N PHE A 140 -3.72 1.34 -2.87
CA PHE A 140 -3.58 2.52 -3.70
C PHE A 140 -4.17 3.76 -3.03
N MET A 141 -3.57 4.92 -3.31
CA MET A 141 -4.19 6.23 -3.11
C MET A 141 -4.57 6.82 -4.47
N TRP A 142 -5.82 7.31 -4.60
CA TRP A 142 -6.32 7.92 -5.83
C TRP A 142 -7.42 8.92 -5.53
N ASP A 143 -7.49 9.99 -6.31
CA ASP A 143 -8.51 11.04 -6.18
C ASP A 143 -9.85 10.68 -6.88
N GLY A 144 -9.88 9.53 -7.58
CA GLY A 144 -11.05 9.08 -8.34
C GLY A 144 -11.22 9.79 -9.70
N ASN A 145 -10.29 10.64 -10.09
CA ASN A 145 -10.33 11.32 -11.38
C ASN A 145 -9.75 10.42 -12.49
N PRO A 146 -10.52 10.09 -13.56
CA PRO A 146 -10.03 9.25 -14.64
C PRO A 146 -8.81 9.80 -15.41
N GLU A 147 -8.53 11.10 -15.29
CA GLU A 147 -7.37 11.74 -15.92
C GLU A 147 -6.07 11.56 -15.10
N THR A 148 -6.20 11.16 -13.84
CA THR A 148 -5.06 10.83 -12.96
C THR A 148 -4.90 9.33 -12.83
N LYS A 149 -3.73 8.88 -12.35
CA LYS A 149 -3.47 7.46 -12.12
C LYS A 149 -3.45 7.16 -10.63
N PRO A 150 -3.98 5.97 -10.22
CA PRO A 150 -3.78 5.47 -8.87
C PRO A 150 -2.28 5.36 -8.54
N LYS A 151 -1.86 5.81 -7.36
CA LYS A 151 -0.50 5.63 -6.84
C LYS A 151 -0.46 4.41 -5.93
N MET A 152 0.39 3.44 -6.26
CA MET A 152 0.58 2.23 -5.47
C MET A 152 1.30 2.56 -4.16
N ILE A 153 0.76 2.12 -3.04
CA ILE A 153 1.31 2.35 -1.70
C ILE A 153 2.07 1.13 -1.19
N GLU A 154 1.44 -0.05 -1.26
CA GLU A 154 2.05 -1.31 -0.81
C GLU A 154 1.43 -2.53 -1.47
N VAL A 155 2.14 -3.67 -1.39
CA VAL A 155 1.66 -4.98 -1.82
C VAL A 155 1.63 -5.93 -0.64
N ASN A 156 0.46 -6.46 -0.35
CA ASN A 156 0.23 -7.46 0.68
C ASN A 156 0.10 -8.86 0.05
N ALA A 157 1.18 -9.64 0.09
CA ALA A 157 1.27 -10.98 -0.53
C ALA A 157 0.52 -12.05 0.27
N ARG A 158 -0.74 -11.82 0.56
CA ARG A 158 -1.60 -12.65 1.42
C ARG A 158 -3.07 -12.32 1.21
N PHE A 159 -3.96 -13.14 1.77
CA PHE A 159 -5.35 -12.75 1.95
C PHE A 159 -5.47 -11.50 2.84
N TRP A 160 -6.53 -10.75 2.65
CA TRP A 160 -6.79 -9.43 3.26
C TRP A 160 -7.94 -9.45 4.26
N ALA A 161 -8.01 -8.41 5.06
CA ALA A 161 -9.05 -8.29 6.09
C ALA A 161 -10.47 -8.14 5.49
N GLY A 162 -10.56 -7.69 4.24
CA GLY A 162 -11.80 -7.56 3.48
C GLY A 162 -12.25 -8.81 2.72
N LEU A 163 -11.72 -10.00 3.02
CA LEU A 163 -12.01 -11.22 2.26
C LEU A 163 -13.51 -11.58 2.23
N ASP A 164 -14.21 -11.40 3.34
CA ASP A 164 -15.67 -11.59 3.41
C ASP A 164 -16.43 -10.64 2.47
N HIS A 165 -15.94 -9.41 2.30
CA HIS A 165 -16.48 -8.47 1.32
C HIS A 165 -16.32 -8.98 -0.12
N SER A 166 -15.18 -9.57 -0.45
CA SER A 166 -14.94 -10.15 -1.78
C SER A 166 -15.89 -11.31 -2.07
N ILE A 167 -16.10 -12.21 -1.10
CA ILE A 167 -17.04 -13.34 -1.22
C ILE A 167 -18.46 -12.82 -1.43
N LYS A 168 -18.88 -11.79 -0.69
CA LYS A 168 -20.19 -11.14 -0.84
C LYS A 168 -20.36 -10.38 -2.15
N SER A 169 -19.27 -10.06 -2.81
CA SER A 169 -19.22 -9.48 -4.17
C SER A 169 -19.09 -10.55 -5.26
N ASP A 170 -19.45 -11.80 -4.95
CA ASP A 170 -19.44 -12.95 -5.86
C ASP A 170 -18.03 -13.37 -6.34
N ILE A 171 -16.96 -13.00 -5.62
CA ILE A 171 -15.60 -13.45 -5.92
C ILE A 171 -15.03 -14.21 -4.72
N ASP A 172 -15.13 -15.55 -4.76
CA ASP A 172 -14.59 -16.47 -3.76
C ASP A 172 -13.13 -16.82 -4.06
N PHE A 173 -12.20 -15.93 -3.68
CA PHE A 173 -10.76 -16.13 -3.87
C PHE A 173 -10.23 -17.42 -3.21
N PRO A 174 -10.62 -17.81 -1.98
CA PRO A 174 -10.24 -19.10 -1.40
C PRO A 174 -10.63 -20.31 -2.26
N TYR A 175 -11.83 -20.31 -2.80
CA TYR A 175 -12.27 -21.38 -3.69
C TYR A 175 -11.54 -21.35 -5.03
N MET A 176 -11.32 -20.15 -5.59
CA MET A 176 -10.66 -19.99 -6.88
C MET A 176 -9.19 -20.42 -6.82
N ILE A 177 -8.45 -20.06 -5.77
CA ILE A 177 -7.06 -20.52 -5.60
C ILE A 177 -6.98 -22.02 -5.43
N TYR A 178 -7.90 -22.63 -4.67
CA TYR A 178 -7.99 -24.09 -4.53
C TYR A 178 -8.26 -24.80 -5.87
N LYS A 179 -8.97 -24.15 -6.79
CA LYS A 179 -9.27 -24.71 -8.13
C LYS A 179 -8.12 -24.50 -9.12
N LEU A 180 -7.27 -23.51 -8.88
CA LEU A 180 -6.16 -23.15 -9.77
C LEU A 180 -4.93 -24.03 -9.51
N PHE A 181 -4.66 -24.36 -8.26
CA PHE A 181 -3.52 -25.16 -7.80
C PHE A 181 -3.96 -26.49 -7.15
#